data_441955aed058d94e77b5ac431e970802
#
_entry.id   441955aed058d94e77b5ac431e970802
#
_cell.length_a   1.000
_cell.length_b   1.000
_cell.length_c   1.000
_cell.angle_alpha   90.00
_cell.angle_beta   90.00
_cell.angle_gamma   90.00
#
_symmetry.space_group_name_H-M   'P 1'
#
loop_
_entity.id
_entity.type
_entity.pdbx_description
1 polymer ?
#
loop_
_entity_poly.entity_id
_entity_poly.type
_entity_poly.pdbx_seq_one_letter_code
_entity_poly.pdbx_strand_id
1 'polypeptide(L)'
;RALVLNREIDSEGRLVTKRLHVIYQDVPSFVKAFVGNVVTYAGEESIVDPKKKTLTLRTKNLCMTCLASVDEYCVYSACADDPHKTEYMKKMSVQGWLTGFINYRLENWFVDTDKQNRGKGINVMDDIIGGVSQLLLPLKEFN
;
A
#
# COMPACT_ATOMS: atom_id res chain seq x y z
N ARG A 1 5.24 5.54 -9.55
CA ARG A 1 6.28 4.61 -10.03
C ARG A 1 6.90 3.91 -8.83
N ALA A 2 7.11 2.58 -8.91
CA ALA A 2 7.80 1.80 -7.88
C ALA A 2 9.15 1.30 -8.43
N LEU A 3 10.19 1.38 -7.61
CA LEU A 3 11.53 0.87 -7.89
C LEU A 3 11.86 -0.19 -6.85
N VAL A 4 12.28 -1.38 -7.28
CA VAL A 4 12.76 -2.43 -6.38
C VAL A 4 14.20 -2.10 -6.02
N LEU A 5 14.47 -1.93 -4.72
CA LEU A 5 15.79 -1.63 -4.18
C LEU A 5 16.54 -2.89 -3.77
N ASN A 6 15.82 -3.84 -3.17
CA ASN A 6 16.38 -5.14 -2.76
C ASN A 6 15.29 -6.20 -2.80
N ARG A 7 15.73 -7.45 -3.04
CA ARG A 7 14.87 -8.64 -2.97
C ARG A 7 15.72 -9.83 -2.54
N GLU A 8 15.31 -10.48 -1.47
CA GLU A 8 16.02 -11.60 -0.89
C GLU A 8 15.08 -12.63 -0.26
N ILE A 9 15.57 -13.86 -0.10
CA ILE A 9 14.90 -14.88 0.71
C ILE A 9 15.60 -14.88 2.06
N ASP A 10 14.83 -14.68 3.13
CA ASP A 10 15.38 -14.70 4.47
C ASP A 10 15.62 -16.14 5.01
N SER A 11 16.15 -16.23 6.21
CA SER A 11 16.47 -17.52 6.87
C SER A 11 15.23 -18.39 7.15
N GLU A 12 14.02 -17.80 7.13
CA GLU A 12 12.76 -18.52 7.33
C GLU A 12 12.12 -18.97 6.01
N GLY A 13 12.72 -18.62 4.86
CA GLY A 13 12.24 -18.91 3.53
C GLY A 13 11.15 -17.96 3.04
N ARG A 14 11.07 -16.76 3.63
CA ARG A 14 10.14 -15.69 3.20
C ARG A 14 10.80 -14.79 2.18
N LEU A 15 10.04 -14.33 1.19
CA LEU A 15 10.50 -13.34 0.23
C LEU A 15 10.34 -11.94 0.81
N VAL A 16 11.45 -11.29 1.09
CA VAL A 16 11.51 -9.89 1.55
C VAL A 16 11.87 -9.00 0.36
N THR A 17 11.06 -7.98 0.12
CA THR A 17 11.32 -7.01 -0.96
C THR A 17 11.22 -5.59 -0.41
N LYS A 18 12.24 -4.77 -0.70
CA LYS A 18 12.25 -3.34 -0.39
C LYS A 18 12.04 -2.53 -1.66
N ARG A 19 11.11 -1.59 -1.63
CA ARG A 19 10.76 -0.72 -2.77
C ARG A 19 10.81 0.74 -2.38
N LEU A 20 11.15 1.57 -3.37
CA LEU A 20 10.96 3.02 -3.31
C LEU A 20 9.78 3.39 -4.21
N HIS A 21 8.77 4.00 -3.64
CA HIS A 21 7.65 4.57 -4.36
C HIS A 21 7.92 6.04 -4.63
N VAL A 22 7.81 6.43 -5.91
CA VAL A 22 7.79 7.82 -6.36
C VAL A 22 6.34 8.17 -6.66
N ILE A 23 5.79 9.08 -5.86
CA ILE A 23 4.36 9.39 -5.85
C ILE A 23 4.19 10.82 -6.35
N TYR A 24 3.45 10.95 -7.46
CA TYR A 24 3.00 12.23 -8.00
C TYR A 24 1.57 12.41 -7.50
N GLN A 25 1.39 13.28 -6.52
CA GLN A 25 0.10 13.48 -5.87
C GLN A 25 -0.22 14.97 -5.84
N ASP A 26 -1.45 15.31 -6.19
CA ASP A 26 -1.97 16.64 -5.94
C ASP A 26 -2.20 16.82 -4.44
N VAL A 27 -1.35 17.65 -3.84
CA VAL A 27 -1.51 18.03 -2.45
C VAL A 27 -2.41 19.27 -2.34
N PRO A 28 -3.18 19.41 -1.25
CA PRO A 28 -4.04 20.58 -1.03
C PRO A 28 -3.28 21.89 -1.11
N SER A 29 -3.96 22.97 -1.50
CA SER A 29 -3.36 24.30 -1.65
C SER A 29 -2.67 24.80 -0.37
N PHE A 30 -3.21 24.47 0.80
CA PHE A 30 -2.60 24.83 2.08
C PHE A 30 -1.29 24.06 2.35
N VAL A 31 -1.13 22.83 1.81
CA VAL A 31 0.14 22.09 1.85
C VAL A 31 1.11 22.64 0.81
N LYS A 32 0.63 22.95 -0.41
CA LYS A 32 1.44 23.58 -1.47
C LYS A 32 2.08 24.90 -1.03
N ALA A 33 1.40 25.65 -0.16
CA ALA A 33 1.94 26.90 0.38
C ALA A 33 3.22 26.69 1.21
N PHE A 34 3.41 25.51 1.81
CA PHE A 34 4.60 25.20 2.61
C PHE A 34 5.69 24.47 1.82
N VAL A 35 5.30 23.62 0.86
CA VAL A 35 6.23 22.68 0.21
C VAL A 35 6.30 22.80 -1.31
N GLY A 36 5.46 23.64 -1.93
CA GLY A 36 5.39 23.82 -3.38
C GLY A 36 4.80 22.58 -4.08
N ASN A 37 5.13 22.42 -5.38
CA ASN A 37 4.80 21.20 -6.13
C ASN A 37 5.83 20.12 -5.78
N VAL A 38 5.39 19.05 -5.15
CA VAL A 38 6.29 18.05 -4.58
C VAL A 38 6.05 16.68 -5.19
N VAL A 39 7.14 16.06 -5.60
CA VAL A 39 7.21 14.62 -5.77
C VAL A 39 7.46 14.02 -4.40
N THR A 40 6.61 13.11 -3.95
CA THR A 40 6.75 12.46 -2.66
C THR A 40 7.36 11.07 -2.81
N TYR A 41 8.09 10.66 -1.80
CA TYR A 41 8.76 9.37 -1.74
C TYR A 41 8.27 8.59 -0.55
N ALA A 42 8.01 7.29 -0.76
CA ALA A 42 7.70 6.36 0.31
C ALA A 42 8.56 5.10 0.18
N GLY A 43 9.04 4.60 1.30
CA GLY A 43 9.71 3.31 1.40
C GLY A 43 8.71 2.24 1.77
N GLU A 44 8.72 1.13 1.05
CA GLU A 44 7.90 -0.04 1.33
C GLU A 44 8.79 -1.26 1.57
N GLU A 45 8.48 -2.01 2.61
CA GLU A 45 8.96 -3.37 2.81
C GLU A 45 7.79 -4.34 2.70
N SER A 46 7.92 -5.34 1.84
CA SER A 46 6.94 -6.41 1.71
C SER A 46 7.54 -7.76 2.05
N ILE A 47 6.78 -8.58 2.79
CA ILE A 47 7.17 -9.93 3.21
C ILE A 47 6.10 -10.91 2.73
N VAL A 48 6.47 -11.81 1.83
CA VAL A 48 5.63 -12.95 1.43
C VAL A 48 6.06 -14.16 2.21
N ASP A 49 5.16 -14.70 3.03
CA ASP A 49 5.37 -15.94 3.78
C ASP A 49 4.56 -17.07 3.10
N PRO A 50 5.20 -17.97 2.34
CA PRO A 50 4.50 -19.06 1.65
C PRO A 50 3.95 -20.11 2.60
N LYS A 51 4.55 -20.28 3.79
CA LYS A 51 4.10 -21.26 4.80
C LYS A 51 2.80 -20.80 5.45
N LYS A 52 2.72 -19.50 5.79
CA LYS A 52 1.54 -18.89 6.39
C LYS A 52 0.52 -18.42 5.35
N LYS A 53 0.88 -18.44 4.07
CA LYS A 53 0.07 -17.87 2.97
C LYS A 53 -0.33 -16.41 3.25
N THR A 54 0.65 -15.62 3.69
CA THR A 54 0.43 -14.20 4.01
C THR A 54 1.35 -13.30 3.19
N LEU A 55 0.84 -12.12 2.87
CA LEU A 55 1.63 -10.99 2.37
C LEU A 55 1.46 -9.84 3.35
N THR A 56 2.57 -9.34 3.88
CA THR A 56 2.62 -8.17 4.75
C THR A 56 3.32 -7.03 4.01
N LEU A 57 2.75 -5.83 4.08
CA LEU A 57 3.33 -4.61 3.51
C LEU A 57 3.46 -3.57 4.63
N ARG A 58 4.59 -2.93 4.71
CA ARG A 58 4.81 -1.78 5.58
C ARG A 58 5.37 -0.62 4.78
N THR A 59 4.66 0.48 4.76
CA THR A 59 5.00 1.67 3.97
C THR A 59 5.17 2.87 4.89
N LYS A 60 6.22 3.66 4.65
CA LYS A 60 6.50 4.91 5.37
C LYS A 60 6.86 6.02 4.39
N ASN A 61 6.41 7.24 4.67
CA ASN A 61 6.90 8.38 3.92
C ASN A 61 8.39 8.65 4.24
N LEU A 62 9.16 9.00 3.22
CA LEU A 62 10.59 9.32 3.31
C LEU A 62 10.86 10.82 3.19
N CYS A 63 9.88 11.58 2.74
CA CYS A 63 9.97 13.03 2.61
C CYS A 63 8.81 13.70 3.34
N MET A 64 8.91 14.99 3.54
CA MET A 64 7.96 15.81 4.31
C MET A 64 7.73 15.32 5.75
N THR A 65 8.68 14.56 6.29
CA THR A 65 8.64 14.05 7.67
C THR A 65 8.65 15.16 8.72
N CYS A 66 9.08 16.37 8.35
CA CYS A 66 8.92 17.56 9.18
C CYS A 66 7.48 18.08 9.27
N LEU A 67 6.58 17.66 8.37
CA LEU A 67 5.16 18.03 8.38
C LEU A 67 4.31 16.92 8.98
N ALA A 68 4.54 15.70 8.54
CA ALA A 68 3.81 14.53 9.05
C ALA A 68 4.62 13.24 8.88
N SER A 69 4.45 12.31 9.81
CA SER A 69 4.85 10.91 9.68
C SER A 69 3.64 10.06 9.33
N VAL A 70 3.78 9.24 8.30
CA VAL A 70 2.76 8.27 7.87
C VAL A 70 3.37 6.88 7.93
N ASP A 71 2.74 5.98 8.68
CA ASP A 71 3.11 4.56 8.77
C ASP A 71 1.87 3.74 8.39
N GLU A 72 1.97 2.97 7.32
CA GLU A 72 0.92 2.11 6.81
C GLU A 72 1.34 0.65 6.93
N TYR A 73 0.44 -0.18 7.43
CA TYR A 73 0.64 -1.61 7.59
C TYR A 73 -0.55 -2.36 6.99
N CYS A 74 -0.27 -3.22 6.01
CA CYS A 74 -1.27 -4.03 5.33
C CYS A 74 -0.93 -5.52 5.48
N VAL A 75 -1.95 -6.34 5.66
CA VAL A 75 -1.83 -7.81 5.67
C VAL A 75 -2.88 -8.39 4.75
N TYR A 76 -2.45 -9.27 3.87
CA TYR A 76 -3.30 -10.16 3.09
C TYR A 76 -3.09 -11.57 3.62
N SER A 77 -4.16 -12.28 3.93
CA SER A 77 -4.15 -13.66 4.43
C SER A 77 -5.28 -14.48 3.83
N ALA A 78 -5.14 -15.79 3.83
CA ALA A 78 -6.25 -16.65 3.46
C ALA A 78 -7.40 -16.44 4.47
N CYS A 79 -8.63 -16.36 3.97
CA CYS A 79 -9.80 -16.29 4.82
C CYS A 79 -9.97 -17.62 5.58
N ALA A 80 -10.29 -17.57 6.87
CA ALA A 80 -10.45 -18.74 7.70
C ALA A 80 -11.66 -19.60 7.27
N ASP A 81 -12.74 -18.94 6.83
CA ASP A 81 -14.01 -19.59 6.49
C ASP A 81 -14.10 -19.99 5.02
N ASP A 82 -13.24 -19.45 4.15
CA ASP A 82 -13.26 -19.72 2.72
C ASP A 82 -11.85 -19.66 2.11
N PRO A 83 -11.23 -20.82 1.78
CA PRO A 83 -9.87 -20.86 1.27
C PRO A 83 -9.70 -20.23 -0.13
N HIS A 84 -10.80 -19.91 -0.83
CA HIS A 84 -10.79 -19.20 -2.11
C HIS A 84 -10.89 -17.69 -1.97
N LYS A 85 -10.99 -17.18 -0.73
CA LYS A 85 -11.04 -15.76 -0.42
C LYS A 85 -9.78 -15.30 0.30
N THR A 86 -9.42 -14.05 0.06
CA THR A 86 -8.33 -13.37 0.76
C THR A 86 -8.92 -12.32 1.70
N GLU A 87 -8.53 -12.40 2.96
CA GLU A 87 -8.81 -11.35 3.93
C GLU A 87 -7.77 -10.25 3.81
N TYR A 88 -8.21 -9.01 3.82
CA TYR A 88 -7.37 -7.82 3.77
C TYR A 88 -7.57 -6.95 4.99
N MET A 89 -6.49 -6.70 5.72
CA MET A 89 -6.45 -5.79 6.86
C MET A 89 -5.47 -4.65 6.56
N LYS A 90 -5.89 -3.41 6.84
CA LYS A 90 -5.05 -2.23 6.73
C LYS A 90 -5.13 -1.41 8.01
N LYS A 91 -3.96 -0.98 8.51
CA LYS A 91 -3.82 0.02 9.58
C LYS A 91 -2.97 1.15 9.05
N MET A 92 -3.38 2.38 9.30
CA MET A 92 -2.64 3.59 8.97
C MET A 92 -2.54 4.47 10.21
N SER A 93 -1.34 4.94 10.51
CA SER A 93 -1.08 5.95 11.52
C SER A 93 -0.54 7.19 10.83
N VAL A 94 -1.15 8.34 11.13
CA VAL A 94 -0.70 9.65 10.67
C VAL A 94 -0.45 10.51 11.88
N GLN A 95 0.75 11.06 11.99
CA GLN A 95 1.12 12.00 13.04
C GLN A 95 1.61 13.27 12.38
N GLY A 96 0.82 14.32 12.48
CA GLY A 96 1.18 15.65 12.00
C GLY A 96 1.92 16.46 13.07
N TRP A 97 2.84 17.32 12.62
CA TRP A 97 3.66 18.18 13.50
C TRP A 97 3.25 19.65 13.44
N LEU A 98 2.31 20.00 12.56
CA LEU A 98 1.77 21.33 12.45
C LEU A 98 0.81 21.62 13.61
N THR A 99 0.71 22.87 14.03
CA THR A 99 -0.13 23.22 15.17
C THR A 99 -1.57 23.49 14.78
N GLY A 100 -2.50 23.13 15.70
CA GLY A 100 -3.89 23.53 15.63
C GLY A 100 -4.66 23.03 14.41
N PHE A 101 -5.45 23.93 13.80
CA PHE A 101 -6.37 23.64 12.71
C PHE A 101 -5.68 23.08 11.43
N ILE A 102 -4.43 23.49 11.16
CA ILE A 102 -3.69 23.04 9.98
C ILE A 102 -3.34 21.55 10.13
N ASN A 103 -2.94 21.12 11.32
CA ASN A 103 -2.64 19.70 11.59
C ASN A 103 -3.88 18.82 11.41
N TYR A 104 -5.01 19.24 11.97
CA TYR A 104 -6.29 18.53 11.81
C TYR A 104 -6.71 18.39 10.34
N ARG A 105 -6.54 19.46 9.53
CA ARG A 105 -6.83 19.40 8.09
C ARG A 105 -5.88 18.45 7.34
N LEU A 106 -4.59 18.42 7.72
CA LEU A 106 -3.60 17.54 7.12
C LEU A 106 -3.90 16.07 7.41
N GLU A 107 -4.19 15.74 8.66
CA GLU A 107 -4.53 14.37 9.07
C GLU A 107 -5.82 13.88 8.38
N ASN A 108 -6.86 14.70 8.33
CA ASN A 108 -8.10 14.36 7.62
C ASN A 108 -7.86 14.15 6.12
N TRP A 109 -7.07 14.99 5.48
CA TRP A 109 -6.73 14.83 4.06
C TRP A 109 -6.04 13.48 3.80
N PHE A 110 -5.10 13.04 4.65
CA PHE A 110 -4.48 11.73 4.52
C PHE A 110 -5.52 10.60 4.66
N VAL A 111 -6.39 10.69 5.65
CA VAL A 111 -7.46 9.69 5.88
C VAL A 111 -8.41 9.61 4.69
N ASP A 112 -8.85 10.74 4.16
CA ASP A 112 -9.77 10.79 3.03
C ASP A 112 -9.12 10.30 1.73
N THR A 113 -7.87 10.66 1.49
CA THR A 113 -7.07 10.16 0.36
C THR A 113 -6.90 8.64 0.45
N ASP A 114 -6.64 8.10 1.63
CA ASP A 114 -6.54 6.65 1.84
C ASP A 114 -7.85 5.94 1.52
N LYS A 115 -8.99 6.44 2.01
CA LYS A 115 -10.32 5.88 1.73
C LYS A 115 -10.61 5.84 0.23
N GLN A 116 -10.30 6.92 -0.49
CA GLN A 116 -10.50 6.98 -1.94
C GLN A 116 -9.61 6.00 -2.71
N ASN A 117 -8.36 5.87 -2.31
CA ASN A 117 -7.40 5.00 -3.00
C ASN A 117 -7.64 3.51 -2.69
N ARG A 118 -8.19 3.18 -1.52
CA ARG A 118 -8.49 1.79 -1.13
C ARG A 118 -9.45 1.13 -2.11
N GLY A 119 -10.56 1.80 -2.45
CA GLY A 119 -11.53 1.27 -3.41
C GLY A 119 -10.92 1.01 -4.79
N LYS A 120 -10.08 1.93 -5.28
CA LYS A 120 -9.38 1.75 -6.56
C LYS A 120 -8.44 0.54 -6.56
N GLY A 121 -7.68 0.34 -5.47
CA GLY A 121 -6.75 -0.78 -5.33
C GLY A 121 -7.47 -2.13 -5.31
N ILE A 122 -8.58 -2.24 -4.59
CA ILE A 122 -9.41 -3.46 -4.55
C ILE A 122 -9.95 -3.78 -5.94
N ASN A 123 -10.55 -2.80 -6.63
CA ASN A 123 -11.11 -3.00 -7.97
C ASN A 123 -10.06 -3.49 -8.97
N VAL A 124 -8.85 -2.91 -8.96
CA VAL A 124 -7.75 -3.36 -9.83
C VAL A 124 -7.33 -4.80 -9.51
N MET A 125 -7.29 -5.19 -8.24
CA MET A 125 -6.98 -6.56 -7.84
C MET A 125 -8.07 -7.54 -8.32
N ASP A 126 -9.34 -7.19 -8.16
CA ASP A 126 -10.46 -8.00 -8.61
C ASP A 126 -10.46 -8.15 -10.13
N ASP A 127 -10.17 -7.09 -10.88
CA ASP A 127 -10.04 -7.13 -12.34
C ASP A 127 -8.91 -8.05 -12.80
N ILE A 128 -7.74 -8.00 -12.13
CA ILE A 128 -6.60 -8.88 -12.45
C ILE A 128 -6.95 -10.33 -12.16
N ILE A 129 -7.53 -10.63 -11.00
CA ILE A 129 -7.90 -11.99 -10.59
C ILE A 129 -8.99 -12.53 -11.52
N GLY A 130 -10.00 -11.72 -11.84
CA GLY A 130 -11.06 -12.08 -12.77
C GLY A 130 -10.54 -12.37 -14.18
N GLY A 131 -9.62 -11.53 -14.68
CA GLY A 131 -8.97 -11.73 -15.98
C GLY A 131 -8.13 -13.00 -16.04
N VAL A 132 -7.37 -13.31 -15.00
CA VAL A 132 -6.59 -14.57 -14.91
C VAL A 132 -7.51 -15.79 -14.89
N SER A 133 -8.61 -15.73 -14.15
CA SER A 133 -9.60 -16.83 -14.10
C SER A 133 -10.21 -17.11 -15.47
N GLN A 134 -10.50 -16.07 -16.27
CA GLN A 134 -11.02 -16.23 -17.64
C GLN A 134 -10.00 -16.86 -18.60
N LEU A 135 -8.70 -16.52 -18.45
CA LEU A 135 -7.62 -17.09 -19.27
C LEU A 135 -7.36 -18.58 -18.96
N LEU A 136 -7.65 -19.03 -17.75
CA LEU A 136 -7.45 -20.44 -17.34
C LEU A 136 -8.62 -21.37 -17.71
N LEU A 137 -9.79 -20.83 -18.03
CA LEU A 137 -10.96 -21.63 -18.41
C LEU A 137 -10.76 -22.46 -19.68
N PRO A 138 -10.11 -21.98 -20.75
CA PRO A 138 -9.89 -22.77 -21.98
C PRO A 138 -8.91 -23.95 -21.80
N LEU A 139 -8.03 -23.91 -20.79
CA LEU A 139 -7.04 -24.97 -20.57
C LEU A 139 -7.62 -26.24 -19.94
N LYS A 140 -8.86 -26.21 -19.45
CA LYS A 140 -9.55 -27.38 -18.86
C LYS A 140 -10.24 -28.27 -19.90
N GLU A 141 -10.38 -27.81 -21.15
CA GLU A 141 -11.05 -28.57 -22.22
C GLU A 141 -10.09 -29.42 -23.08
N PHE A 142 -8.79 -29.45 -22.75
CA PHE A 142 -7.78 -30.24 -23.47
C PHE A 142 -7.30 -31.51 -22.75
N ASN A 143 -8.14 -32.08 -21.89
CA ASN A 143 -7.88 -33.41 -21.30
C ASN A 143 -8.97 -34.43 -21.69
#